data_442b70712d329effd40e24263f32ec82
#
_entry.id   442b70712d329effd40e24263f32ec82
#
_cell.length_a   1.000
_cell.length_b   1.000
_cell.length_c   1.000
_cell.angle_alpha   90.00
_cell.angle_beta   90.00
_cell.angle_gamma   90.00
#
_symmetry.space_group_name_H-M   'P 1'
#
loop_
_entity.id
_entity.type
_entity.pdbx_description
1 polymer ?
#
loop_
_entity_poly.entity_id
_entity_poly.type
_entity_poly.pdbx_seq_one_letter_code
_entity_poly.pdbx_strand_id
1 'polypeptide(L)'
;TQITGSTIYLKNEFEQKTGSFKLRGAYYKIKTLSEEERKNGVVAASAGNHAQGVAYASALEKINCTIVMPKNASPAKVAATRGYGATVVLEGKNYDESWIKAQEIAKTTGATIIHAFDDSQIIAAQGVIGLEIIEQLSDVDEIYVPIGGGGLAAGILVAIKDKNPNVKVIGVESKSFPSMKKSLDSGKLETIEGGFTVADGISVRTPGEQTFEIIKDKIDEIVLVDDDEIINAMFLLMERSKSVVEPAGAAGLAYLVSKKPSPGKKVVPILCGGNIDMYLLGQIVAKGLATMGRMVKIFILLKDKPGALKE
;
A
#
# COMPACT_ATOMS: atom_id res chain seq x y z
N THR A 1 12.15 15.50 -11.13
CA THR A 1 11.96 16.38 -12.31
C THR A 1 13.04 16.16 -13.36
N GLN A 2 14.33 16.26 -13.03
CA GLN A 2 15.42 16.08 -14.02
C GLN A 2 15.43 14.67 -14.70
N ILE A 3 15.02 13.62 -13.97
CA ILE A 3 15.01 12.24 -14.47
C ILE A 3 13.83 12.01 -15.42
N THR A 4 12.66 12.58 -15.14
CA THR A 4 11.40 12.26 -15.83
C THR A 4 10.97 13.30 -16.85
N GLY A 5 11.49 14.51 -16.76
CA GLY A 5 11.01 15.65 -17.54
C GLY A 5 9.70 16.26 -17.04
N SER A 6 9.07 15.65 -16.04
CA SER A 6 7.85 16.16 -15.39
C SER A 6 8.20 16.94 -14.12
N THR A 7 7.33 17.83 -13.65
CA THR A 7 7.43 18.41 -12.32
C THR A 7 6.73 17.49 -11.33
N ILE A 8 7.51 16.78 -10.50
CA ILE A 8 6.99 15.80 -9.55
C ILE A 8 6.81 16.42 -8.17
N TYR A 9 5.62 16.29 -7.61
CA TYR A 9 5.27 16.60 -6.23
C TYR A 9 4.92 15.31 -5.52
N LEU A 10 5.54 15.01 -4.39
CA LEU A 10 5.34 13.76 -3.65
C LEU A 10 4.24 13.95 -2.61
N LYS A 11 3.17 13.14 -2.65
CA LYS A 11 2.17 13.10 -1.57
C LYS A 11 2.59 12.06 -0.54
N ASN A 12 3.11 12.52 0.61
CA ASN A 12 3.82 11.71 1.61
C ASN A 12 2.86 11.10 2.64
N GLU A 13 2.08 10.10 2.27
CA GLU A 13 1.22 9.38 3.20
C GLU A 13 1.99 8.40 4.11
N PHE A 14 3.23 8.07 3.81
CA PHE A 14 4.11 7.28 4.69
C PHE A 14 4.52 8.03 5.98
N GLU A 15 4.37 9.35 6.02
CA GLU A 15 4.64 10.18 7.21
C GLU A 15 3.46 10.23 8.20
N GLN A 16 2.31 9.61 7.88
CA GLN A 16 1.20 9.47 8.81
C GLN A 16 1.62 8.72 10.09
N LYS A 17 0.94 8.97 11.20
CA LYS A 17 1.30 8.48 12.54
C LYS A 17 1.60 6.98 12.62
N THR A 18 0.92 6.15 11.81
CA THR A 18 1.15 4.71 11.72
C THR A 18 1.98 4.30 10.50
N GLY A 19 2.67 5.26 9.87
CA GLY A 19 3.53 5.01 8.71
C GLY A 19 2.77 4.74 7.41
N SER A 20 1.47 5.04 7.30
CA SER A 20 0.70 4.88 6.06
C SER A 20 -0.65 5.59 6.06
N PHE A 21 -1.23 5.78 4.86
CA PHE A 21 -2.57 6.36 4.66
C PHE A 21 -3.70 5.59 5.35
N LYS A 22 -3.48 4.32 5.68
CA LYS A 22 -4.52 3.43 6.24
C LYS A 22 -5.16 3.97 7.52
N LEU A 23 -4.43 4.78 8.27
CA LEU A 23 -4.96 5.43 9.47
C LEU A 23 -6.19 6.30 9.17
N ARG A 24 -6.23 7.02 8.04
CA ARG A 24 -7.34 7.92 7.69
C ARG A 24 -8.67 7.18 7.67
N GLY A 25 -8.76 6.11 6.87
CA GLY A 25 -9.96 5.28 6.78
C GLY A 25 -10.29 4.57 8.08
N ALA A 26 -9.31 3.95 8.72
CA ALA A 26 -9.50 3.25 9.99
C ALA A 26 -10.05 4.19 11.08
N TYR A 27 -9.46 5.38 11.22
CA TYR A 27 -9.89 6.35 12.21
C TYR A 27 -11.32 6.84 11.95
N TYR A 28 -11.62 7.23 10.70
CA TYR A 28 -12.97 7.71 10.37
C TYR A 28 -14.02 6.64 10.62
N LYS A 29 -13.80 5.41 10.15
CA LYS A 29 -14.72 4.27 10.39
C LYS A 29 -14.95 4.03 11.88
N ILE A 30 -13.88 3.97 12.67
CA ILE A 30 -13.97 3.72 14.11
C ILE A 30 -14.64 4.89 14.85
N LYS A 31 -14.38 6.12 14.41
CA LYS A 31 -15.00 7.32 15.00
C LYS A 31 -16.50 7.38 14.78
N THR A 32 -17.00 6.82 13.68
CA THR A 32 -18.43 6.84 13.32
C THR A 32 -19.22 5.63 13.82
N LEU A 33 -18.59 4.73 14.58
CA LEU A 33 -19.29 3.59 15.20
C LEU A 33 -20.34 4.06 16.20
N SER A 34 -21.49 3.37 16.22
CA SER A 34 -22.53 3.54 17.22
C SER A 34 -22.06 3.14 18.63
N GLU A 35 -22.76 3.56 19.66
CA GLU A 35 -22.46 3.19 21.05
C GLU A 35 -22.43 1.67 21.26
N GLU A 36 -23.32 0.94 20.59
CA GLU A 36 -23.39 -0.52 20.67
C GLU A 36 -22.17 -1.18 19.98
N GLU A 37 -21.83 -0.74 18.78
CA GLU A 37 -20.64 -1.23 18.06
C GLU A 37 -19.35 -0.95 18.84
N ARG A 38 -19.25 0.23 19.46
CA ARG A 38 -18.11 0.59 20.32
C ARG A 38 -17.95 -0.35 21.53
N LYS A 39 -19.05 -0.77 22.15
CA LYS A 39 -19.04 -1.72 23.28
C LYS A 39 -18.58 -3.11 22.85
N ASN A 40 -19.02 -3.55 21.69
CA ASN A 40 -18.67 -4.86 21.16
C ASN A 40 -17.22 -4.92 20.63
N GLY A 41 -16.62 -3.76 20.35
CA GLY A 41 -15.27 -3.65 19.84
C GLY A 41 -15.17 -3.86 18.32
N VAL A 42 -13.94 -3.92 17.83
CA VAL A 42 -13.65 -4.07 16.40
C VAL A 42 -12.71 -5.23 16.12
N VAL A 43 -12.83 -5.78 14.91
CA VAL A 43 -11.94 -6.83 14.43
C VAL A 43 -11.50 -6.53 12.99
N ALA A 44 -10.24 -6.83 12.66
CA ALA A 44 -9.75 -6.75 11.30
C ALA A 44 -8.77 -7.89 10.99
N ALA A 45 -8.69 -8.30 9.72
CA ALA A 45 -7.65 -9.19 9.22
C ALA A 45 -6.61 -8.38 8.46
N SER A 46 -5.37 -8.33 8.94
CA SER A 46 -4.25 -7.71 8.25
C SER A 46 -2.96 -7.94 9.01
N ALA A 47 -1.85 -8.18 8.31
CA ALA A 47 -0.51 -8.22 8.90
C ALA A 47 0.35 -6.97 8.58
N GLY A 48 -0.25 -5.91 8.03
CA GLY A 48 0.48 -4.73 7.55
C GLY A 48 -0.10 -3.40 8.03
N ASN A 49 -0.15 -2.43 7.13
CA ASN A 49 -0.56 -1.05 7.39
C ASN A 49 -1.97 -0.92 7.97
N HIS A 50 -2.91 -1.73 7.49
CA HIS A 50 -4.28 -1.68 7.98
C HIS A 50 -4.39 -2.13 9.45
N ALA A 51 -3.66 -3.18 9.82
CA ALA A 51 -3.59 -3.66 11.21
C ALA A 51 -3.16 -2.54 12.18
N GLN A 52 -2.08 -1.84 11.84
CA GLN A 52 -1.56 -0.74 12.66
C GLN A 52 -2.51 0.46 12.68
N GLY A 53 -3.13 0.80 11.54
CA GLY A 53 -4.11 1.86 11.44
C GLY A 53 -5.34 1.60 12.33
N VAL A 54 -5.90 0.38 12.27
CA VAL A 54 -7.06 -0.02 13.10
C VAL A 54 -6.67 -0.06 14.58
N ALA A 55 -5.53 -0.67 14.93
CA ALA A 55 -5.07 -0.74 16.32
C ALA A 55 -4.90 0.64 16.95
N TYR A 56 -4.20 1.55 16.25
CA TYR A 56 -3.97 2.91 16.74
C TYR A 56 -5.27 3.72 16.85
N ALA A 57 -6.14 3.66 15.83
CA ALA A 57 -7.42 4.36 15.84
C ALA A 57 -8.33 3.86 16.99
N SER A 58 -8.36 2.54 17.23
CA SER A 58 -9.11 1.94 18.33
C SER A 58 -8.58 2.37 19.69
N ALA A 59 -7.25 2.45 19.86
CA ALA A 59 -6.65 2.93 21.10
C ALA A 59 -7.01 4.39 21.40
N LEU A 60 -7.00 5.27 20.37
CA LEU A 60 -7.43 6.66 20.52
C LEU A 60 -8.88 6.79 20.99
N GLU A 61 -9.76 5.95 20.47
CA GLU A 61 -11.19 5.94 20.80
C GLU A 61 -11.54 5.02 22.00
N LYS A 62 -10.53 4.39 22.62
CA LYS A 62 -10.67 3.46 23.74
C LYS A 62 -11.62 2.29 23.46
N ILE A 63 -11.54 1.74 22.26
CA ILE A 63 -12.34 0.61 21.78
C ILE A 63 -11.47 -0.65 21.77
N ASN A 64 -12.03 -1.77 22.21
CA ASN A 64 -11.35 -3.06 22.13
C ASN A 64 -11.10 -3.45 20.67
N CYS A 65 -9.87 -3.81 20.36
CA CYS A 65 -9.43 -4.13 19.00
C CYS A 65 -8.79 -5.51 18.95
N THR A 66 -9.29 -6.35 18.05
CA THR A 66 -8.68 -7.64 17.73
C THR A 66 -8.18 -7.63 16.28
N ILE A 67 -6.90 -7.95 16.10
CA ILE A 67 -6.29 -8.07 14.77
C ILE A 67 -5.91 -9.52 14.53
N VAL A 68 -6.43 -10.09 13.44
CA VAL A 68 -6.07 -11.45 13.01
C VAL A 68 -4.98 -11.35 11.95
N MET A 69 -3.89 -12.07 12.17
CA MET A 69 -2.74 -12.13 11.27
C MET A 69 -2.41 -13.57 10.93
N PRO A 70 -1.86 -13.87 9.74
CA PRO A 70 -1.32 -15.18 9.43
C PRO A 70 -0.21 -15.59 10.42
N LYS A 71 -0.09 -16.90 10.67
CA LYS A 71 0.92 -17.46 11.61
C LYS A 71 2.36 -17.10 11.26
N ASN A 72 2.62 -16.83 9.99
CA ASN A 72 3.93 -16.43 9.45
C ASN A 72 4.13 -14.91 9.36
N ALA A 73 3.26 -14.11 10.00
CA ALA A 73 3.42 -12.65 10.03
C ALA A 73 4.76 -12.27 10.70
N SER A 74 5.42 -11.26 10.15
CA SER A 74 6.70 -10.75 10.69
C SER A 74 6.57 -10.38 12.17
N PRO A 75 7.49 -10.85 13.05
CA PRO A 75 7.48 -10.50 14.47
C PRO A 75 7.46 -8.99 14.71
N ALA A 76 8.14 -8.21 13.87
CA ALA A 76 8.16 -6.75 13.95
C ALA A 76 6.76 -6.16 13.72
N LYS A 77 6.00 -6.64 12.71
CA LYS A 77 4.63 -6.20 12.42
C LYS A 77 3.66 -6.58 13.55
N VAL A 78 3.82 -7.79 14.12
CA VAL A 78 3.05 -8.24 15.30
C VAL A 78 3.32 -7.34 16.50
N ALA A 79 4.60 -7.09 16.81
CA ALA A 79 5.01 -6.25 17.92
C ALA A 79 4.50 -4.80 17.77
N ALA A 80 4.61 -4.21 16.58
CA ALA A 80 4.11 -2.87 16.29
C ALA A 80 2.59 -2.78 16.54
N THR A 81 1.81 -3.76 16.07
CA THR A 81 0.35 -3.77 16.25
C THR A 81 -0.03 -3.94 17.72
N ARG A 82 0.64 -4.83 18.46
CA ARG A 82 0.46 -4.96 19.91
C ARG A 82 0.84 -3.68 20.68
N GLY A 83 1.90 -3.01 20.22
CA GLY A 83 2.37 -1.74 20.78
C GLY A 83 1.31 -0.63 20.70
N TYR A 84 0.38 -0.71 19.78
CA TYR A 84 -0.80 0.17 19.72
C TYR A 84 -1.98 -0.30 20.57
N GLY A 85 -1.83 -1.40 21.34
CA GLY A 85 -2.86 -1.86 22.28
C GLY A 85 -3.85 -2.90 21.74
N ALA A 86 -3.68 -3.37 20.52
CA ALA A 86 -4.57 -4.39 19.95
C ALA A 86 -4.23 -5.80 20.48
N THR A 87 -5.25 -6.63 20.65
CA THR A 87 -5.11 -8.08 20.79
C THR A 87 -4.78 -8.70 19.43
N VAL A 88 -3.62 -9.36 19.29
CA VAL A 88 -3.23 -10.01 18.04
C VAL A 88 -3.45 -11.51 18.13
N VAL A 89 -4.30 -12.03 17.24
CA VAL A 89 -4.57 -13.46 17.04
C VAL A 89 -3.79 -13.94 15.82
N LEU A 90 -2.88 -14.90 16.01
CA LEU A 90 -2.12 -15.50 14.91
C LEU A 90 -2.85 -16.76 14.43
N GLU A 91 -3.57 -16.66 13.30
CA GLU A 91 -4.35 -17.75 12.75
C GLU A 91 -4.39 -17.71 11.22
N GLY A 92 -4.34 -18.91 10.61
CA GLY A 92 -4.28 -19.07 9.16
C GLY A 92 -2.86 -19.06 8.59
N LYS A 93 -2.72 -19.54 7.35
CA LYS A 93 -1.46 -19.58 6.58
C LYS A 93 -1.27 -18.35 5.70
N ASN A 94 -2.37 -17.67 5.36
CA ASN A 94 -2.43 -16.52 4.47
C ASN A 94 -3.53 -15.55 4.91
N TYR A 95 -3.72 -14.49 4.13
CA TYR A 95 -4.74 -13.47 4.40
C TYR A 95 -6.15 -14.06 4.40
N ASP A 96 -6.49 -14.92 3.44
CA ASP A 96 -7.85 -15.44 3.27
C ASP A 96 -8.29 -16.28 4.49
N GLU A 97 -7.39 -17.13 5.01
CA GLU A 97 -7.66 -17.91 6.23
C GLU A 97 -7.78 -17.00 7.47
N SER A 98 -6.93 -15.97 7.56
CA SER A 98 -7.04 -14.97 8.65
C SER A 98 -8.34 -14.17 8.56
N TRP A 99 -8.82 -13.88 7.35
CA TRP A 99 -10.09 -13.22 7.11
C TRP A 99 -11.27 -14.05 7.58
N ILE A 100 -11.29 -15.36 7.28
CA ILE A 100 -12.30 -16.28 7.78
C ILE A 100 -12.35 -16.25 9.32
N LYS A 101 -11.17 -16.27 9.97
CA LYS A 101 -11.10 -16.20 11.43
C LYS A 101 -11.59 -14.86 11.98
N ALA A 102 -11.32 -13.75 11.32
CA ALA A 102 -11.85 -12.45 11.72
C ALA A 102 -13.38 -12.39 11.63
N GLN A 103 -13.97 -12.98 10.59
CA GLN A 103 -15.42 -13.10 10.45
C GLN A 103 -16.04 -13.99 11.56
N GLU A 104 -15.38 -15.09 11.92
CA GLU A 104 -15.81 -15.94 13.04
C GLU A 104 -15.83 -15.18 14.37
N ILE A 105 -14.77 -14.41 14.65
CA ILE A 105 -14.68 -13.56 15.84
C ILE A 105 -15.81 -12.52 15.84
N ALA A 106 -16.01 -11.82 14.72
CA ALA A 106 -17.09 -10.84 14.58
C ALA A 106 -18.46 -11.46 14.89
N LYS A 107 -18.74 -12.64 14.31
CA LYS A 107 -20.00 -13.35 14.51
C LYS A 107 -20.23 -13.77 15.96
N THR A 108 -19.19 -14.18 16.66
CA THR A 108 -19.30 -14.70 18.05
C THR A 108 -19.30 -13.62 19.11
N THR A 109 -18.64 -12.48 18.85
CA THR A 109 -18.48 -11.38 19.81
C THR A 109 -19.38 -10.17 19.54
N GLY A 110 -19.96 -10.08 18.33
CA GLY A 110 -20.66 -8.89 17.85
C GLY A 110 -19.72 -7.75 17.43
N ALA A 111 -18.40 -7.98 17.40
CA ALA A 111 -17.42 -6.96 17.00
C ALA A 111 -17.59 -6.52 15.54
N THR A 112 -17.45 -5.21 15.31
CA THR A 112 -17.55 -4.66 13.95
C THR A 112 -16.30 -4.96 13.15
N ILE A 113 -16.47 -5.52 11.95
CA ILE A 113 -15.35 -5.73 11.01
C ILE A 113 -14.93 -4.38 10.43
N ILE A 114 -13.63 -4.05 10.54
CA ILE A 114 -13.03 -2.92 9.86
C ILE A 114 -12.31 -3.43 8.61
N HIS A 115 -12.98 -3.30 7.45
CA HIS A 115 -12.45 -3.80 6.18
C HIS A 115 -11.26 -2.97 5.70
N ALA A 116 -10.29 -3.61 5.02
CA ALA A 116 -9.04 -2.94 4.64
C ALA A 116 -9.20 -1.92 3.49
N PHE A 117 -10.24 -2.03 2.67
CA PHE A 117 -10.45 -1.21 1.47
C PHE A 117 -11.90 -1.16 0.97
N ASP A 118 -12.71 -2.22 1.12
CA ASP A 118 -14.04 -2.33 0.53
C ASP A 118 -15.16 -2.00 1.54
N ASP A 119 -15.17 -0.75 1.96
CA ASP A 119 -16.16 -0.16 2.88
C ASP A 119 -16.34 1.31 2.50
N SER A 120 -17.56 1.76 2.34
CA SER A 120 -17.89 3.12 1.86
C SER A 120 -17.30 4.23 2.73
N GLN A 121 -17.25 4.04 4.06
CA GLN A 121 -16.67 5.03 4.98
C GLN A 121 -15.14 5.02 4.90
N ILE A 122 -14.52 3.85 4.74
CA ILE A 122 -13.06 3.73 4.49
C ILE A 122 -12.72 4.42 3.16
N ILE A 123 -13.43 4.12 2.08
CA ILE A 123 -13.23 4.73 0.76
C ILE A 123 -13.36 6.26 0.84
N ALA A 124 -14.44 6.76 1.44
CA ALA A 124 -14.67 8.20 1.58
C ALA A 124 -13.53 8.91 2.33
N ALA A 125 -13.04 8.32 3.43
CA ALA A 125 -11.94 8.90 4.20
C ALA A 125 -10.61 8.94 3.42
N GLN A 126 -10.35 7.96 2.54
CA GLN A 126 -9.17 8.00 1.67
C GLN A 126 -9.29 9.10 0.61
N GLY A 127 -10.51 9.49 0.24
CA GLY A 127 -10.77 10.61 -0.69
C GLY A 127 -10.23 11.95 -0.21
N VAL A 128 -10.09 12.15 1.09
CA VAL A 128 -9.48 13.37 1.67
C VAL A 128 -8.09 13.64 1.10
N ILE A 129 -7.32 12.58 0.77
CA ILE A 129 -6.01 12.74 0.13
C ILE A 129 -6.14 13.48 -1.22
N GLY A 130 -7.16 13.15 -2.01
CA GLY A 130 -7.44 13.84 -3.27
C GLY A 130 -7.81 15.31 -3.06
N LEU A 131 -8.63 15.62 -2.04
CA LEU A 131 -8.98 17.00 -1.68
C LEU A 131 -7.76 17.80 -1.26
N GLU A 132 -6.91 17.24 -0.41
CA GLU A 132 -5.64 17.85 0.01
C GLU A 132 -4.71 18.12 -1.17
N ILE A 133 -4.64 17.22 -2.16
CA ILE A 133 -3.81 17.42 -3.36
C ILE A 133 -4.29 18.64 -4.15
N ILE A 134 -5.59 18.78 -4.42
CA ILE A 134 -6.14 19.91 -5.16
C ILE A 134 -5.95 21.23 -4.38
N GLU A 135 -6.10 21.19 -3.05
CA GLU A 135 -5.86 22.36 -2.20
C GLU A 135 -4.38 22.78 -2.22
N GLN A 136 -3.45 21.82 -2.16
CA GLN A 136 -2.01 22.07 -2.14
C GLN A 136 -1.42 22.39 -3.53
N LEU A 137 -2.03 21.85 -4.60
CA LEU A 137 -1.59 21.98 -5.99
C LEU A 137 -2.80 22.06 -6.93
N SER A 138 -3.38 23.26 -7.06
CA SER A 138 -4.62 23.47 -7.81
C SER A 138 -4.51 23.22 -9.32
N ASP A 139 -3.29 23.22 -9.86
CA ASP A 139 -2.97 23.00 -11.27
C ASP A 139 -2.24 21.67 -11.52
N VAL A 140 -2.55 20.65 -10.72
CA VAL A 140 -2.09 19.28 -10.93
C VAL A 140 -2.69 18.72 -12.23
N ASP A 141 -1.87 18.04 -13.04
CA ASP A 141 -2.31 17.40 -14.28
C ASP A 141 -2.66 15.91 -14.06
N GLU A 142 -1.82 15.19 -13.29
CA GLU A 142 -1.95 13.74 -13.15
C GLU A 142 -1.59 13.28 -11.73
N ILE A 143 -2.35 12.30 -11.23
CA ILE A 143 -2.13 11.66 -9.93
C ILE A 143 -1.90 10.16 -10.17
N TYR A 144 -0.82 9.60 -9.61
CA TYR A 144 -0.47 8.19 -9.72
C TYR A 144 -0.72 7.48 -8.39
N VAL A 145 -1.68 6.55 -8.39
CA VAL A 145 -2.20 5.92 -7.18
C VAL A 145 -1.92 4.42 -7.18
N PRO A 146 -1.18 3.88 -6.21
CA PRO A 146 -1.02 2.44 -6.05
C PRO A 146 -2.37 1.74 -5.81
N ILE A 147 -2.64 0.65 -6.55
CA ILE A 147 -3.86 -0.14 -6.42
C ILE A 147 -3.52 -1.55 -5.92
N GLY A 148 -4.09 -1.90 -4.75
CA GLY A 148 -4.29 -3.26 -4.30
C GLY A 148 -5.79 -3.60 -4.40
N GLY A 149 -6.51 -3.59 -3.26
CA GLY A 149 -7.97 -3.79 -3.26
C GLY A 149 -8.82 -2.60 -3.76
N GLY A 150 -8.19 -1.47 -4.08
CA GLY A 150 -8.84 -0.33 -4.74
C GLY A 150 -9.30 0.82 -3.82
N GLY A 151 -9.33 0.64 -2.48
CA GLY A 151 -9.93 1.64 -1.58
C GLY A 151 -9.31 3.03 -1.62
N LEU A 152 -7.98 3.13 -1.76
CA LEU A 152 -7.27 4.40 -1.92
C LEU A 152 -7.63 5.08 -3.24
N ALA A 153 -7.56 4.33 -4.34
CA ALA A 153 -7.84 4.83 -5.68
C ALA A 153 -9.31 5.25 -5.83
N ALA A 154 -10.25 4.43 -5.34
CA ALA A 154 -11.67 4.74 -5.37
C ALA A 154 -11.98 6.05 -4.63
N GLY A 155 -11.44 6.23 -3.42
CA GLY A 155 -11.65 7.45 -2.65
C GLY A 155 -11.08 8.69 -3.36
N ILE A 156 -9.83 8.63 -3.83
CA ILE A 156 -9.19 9.72 -4.57
C ILE A 156 -9.97 10.04 -5.85
N LEU A 157 -10.39 9.04 -6.61
CA LEU A 157 -11.17 9.22 -7.83
C LEU A 157 -12.46 9.98 -7.57
N VAL A 158 -13.25 9.58 -6.58
CA VAL A 158 -14.48 10.30 -6.23
C VAL A 158 -14.19 11.76 -5.93
N ALA A 159 -13.21 12.03 -5.06
CA ALA A 159 -12.87 13.38 -4.65
C ALA A 159 -12.32 14.25 -5.80
N ILE A 160 -11.42 13.70 -6.61
CA ILE A 160 -10.79 14.43 -7.72
C ILE A 160 -11.80 14.69 -8.85
N LYS A 161 -12.55 13.68 -9.27
CA LYS A 161 -13.49 13.84 -10.40
C LYS A 161 -14.67 14.75 -10.05
N ASP A 162 -15.04 14.86 -8.77
CA ASP A 162 -16.02 15.85 -8.30
C ASP A 162 -15.47 17.29 -8.37
N LYS A 163 -14.23 17.51 -7.97
CA LYS A 163 -13.63 18.85 -7.87
C LYS A 163 -13.03 19.34 -9.18
N ASN A 164 -12.32 18.49 -9.88
CA ASN A 164 -11.67 18.79 -11.15
C ASN A 164 -11.59 17.56 -12.05
N PRO A 165 -12.60 17.31 -12.89
CA PRO A 165 -12.66 16.13 -13.74
C PRO A 165 -11.55 16.06 -14.81
N ASN A 166 -10.85 17.18 -15.08
CA ASN A 166 -9.76 17.22 -16.04
C ASN A 166 -8.45 16.62 -15.51
N VAL A 167 -8.29 16.51 -14.18
CA VAL A 167 -7.13 15.86 -13.57
C VAL A 167 -7.20 14.38 -13.86
N LYS A 168 -6.15 13.82 -14.45
CA LYS A 168 -6.06 12.38 -14.70
C LYS A 168 -5.64 11.64 -13.44
N VAL A 169 -6.34 10.54 -13.16
CA VAL A 169 -5.98 9.62 -12.07
C VAL A 169 -5.59 8.29 -12.68
N ILE A 170 -4.30 7.95 -12.53
CA ILE A 170 -3.69 6.75 -13.09
C ILE A 170 -3.47 5.74 -11.96
N GLY A 171 -4.11 4.59 -12.05
CA GLY A 171 -3.87 3.48 -11.15
C GLY A 171 -2.56 2.76 -11.48
N VAL A 172 -1.83 2.32 -10.47
CA VAL A 172 -0.58 1.58 -10.64
C VAL A 172 -0.66 0.26 -9.89
N GLU A 173 -0.57 -0.86 -10.61
CA GLU A 173 -0.54 -2.21 -10.03
C GLU A 173 0.82 -2.88 -10.29
N SER A 174 1.13 -3.88 -9.46
CA SER A 174 2.24 -4.79 -9.74
C SER A 174 1.90 -5.68 -10.95
N LYS A 175 2.86 -5.91 -11.84
CA LYS A 175 2.71 -6.86 -12.96
C LYS A 175 2.34 -8.28 -12.48
N SER A 176 2.75 -8.64 -11.25
CA SER A 176 2.42 -9.94 -10.65
C SER A 176 1.01 -10.00 -10.06
N PHE A 177 0.38 -8.85 -9.79
CA PHE A 177 -0.97 -8.75 -9.21
C PHE A 177 -1.84 -7.71 -9.93
N PRO A 178 -2.11 -7.86 -11.25
CA PRO A 178 -2.92 -6.93 -12.02
C PRO A 178 -4.42 -7.24 -11.89
N SER A 179 -4.94 -7.39 -10.67
CA SER A 179 -6.30 -7.88 -10.44
C SER A 179 -7.38 -6.86 -10.84
N MET A 180 -7.17 -5.59 -10.53
CA MET A 180 -8.10 -4.53 -10.93
C MET A 180 -8.09 -4.32 -12.44
N LYS A 181 -6.89 -4.29 -13.06
CA LYS A 181 -6.78 -4.16 -14.51
C LYS A 181 -7.49 -5.30 -15.24
N LYS A 182 -7.27 -6.55 -14.84
CA LYS A 182 -7.96 -7.71 -15.43
C LYS A 182 -9.47 -7.66 -15.23
N SER A 183 -9.91 -7.22 -14.05
CA SER A 183 -11.35 -7.02 -13.78
C SER A 183 -11.96 -5.95 -14.70
N LEU A 184 -11.26 -4.84 -14.94
CA LEU A 184 -11.71 -3.81 -15.89
C LEU A 184 -11.72 -4.31 -17.33
N ASP A 185 -10.67 -5.01 -17.75
CA ASP A 185 -10.54 -5.55 -19.11
C ASP A 185 -11.65 -6.59 -19.40
N SER A 186 -12.10 -7.37 -18.41
CA SER A 186 -13.19 -8.36 -18.53
C SER A 186 -14.59 -7.79 -18.25
N GLY A 187 -14.67 -6.61 -17.66
CA GLY A 187 -15.92 -5.96 -17.25
C GLY A 187 -16.57 -6.52 -15.99
N LYS A 188 -15.93 -7.45 -15.29
CA LYS A 188 -16.41 -8.09 -14.04
C LYS A 188 -15.27 -8.32 -13.08
N LEU A 189 -15.59 -8.54 -11.79
CA LEU A 189 -14.58 -8.90 -10.80
C LEU A 189 -13.89 -10.22 -11.18
N GLU A 190 -12.57 -10.17 -11.22
CA GLU A 190 -11.71 -11.34 -11.47
C GLU A 190 -10.84 -11.64 -10.24
N THR A 191 -10.74 -12.93 -9.90
CA THR A 191 -9.77 -13.42 -8.94
C THR A 191 -8.58 -14.01 -9.70
N ILE A 192 -7.39 -13.50 -9.43
CA ILE A 192 -6.16 -13.97 -10.07
C ILE A 192 -5.38 -14.90 -9.13
N GLU A 193 -4.55 -15.76 -9.68
CA GLU A 193 -3.64 -16.57 -8.85
C GLU A 193 -2.57 -15.70 -8.19
N GLY A 194 -2.13 -14.65 -8.89
CA GLY A 194 -1.02 -13.80 -8.47
C GLY A 194 0.33 -14.50 -8.63
N GLY A 195 1.38 -13.81 -8.23
CA GLY A 195 2.75 -14.31 -8.27
C GLY A 195 3.54 -13.85 -7.06
N PHE A 196 4.83 -13.65 -7.22
CA PHE A 196 5.68 -13.01 -6.23
C PHE A 196 5.82 -11.52 -6.55
N THR A 197 5.79 -10.69 -5.54
CA THR A 197 6.17 -9.27 -5.62
C THR A 197 6.73 -8.78 -4.28
N VAL A 198 7.67 -7.86 -4.32
CA VAL A 198 8.15 -7.14 -3.12
C VAL A 198 7.10 -6.17 -2.57
N ALA A 199 6.12 -5.80 -3.39
CA ALA A 199 5.06 -4.84 -3.05
C ALA A 199 3.86 -5.52 -2.39
N ASP A 200 4.05 -6.11 -1.20
CA ASP A 200 3.04 -6.85 -0.44
C ASP A 200 1.76 -6.03 -0.18
N GLY A 201 1.88 -4.71 0.02
CA GLY A 201 0.75 -3.82 0.27
C GLY A 201 -0.24 -3.67 -0.90
N ILE A 202 0.16 -4.07 -2.13
CA ILE A 202 -0.68 -4.08 -3.33
C ILE A 202 -0.81 -5.48 -3.96
N SER A 203 -0.43 -6.55 -3.26
CA SER A 203 -0.54 -7.93 -3.73
C SER A 203 -1.93 -8.52 -3.48
N VAL A 204 -2.96 -7.89 -4.04
CA VAL A 204 -4.37 -8.28 -3.83
C VAL A 204 -4.86 -9.11 -5.02
N ARG A 205 -5.42 -10.30 -4.72
CA ARG A 205 -5.88 -11.25 -5.74
C ARG A 205 -7.25 -10.91 -6.31
N THR A 206 -8.11 -10.31 -5.50
CA THR A 206 -9.47 -9.94 -5.89
C THR A 206 -9.74 -8.51 -5.41
N PRO A 207 -10.09 -7.57 -6.30
CA PRO A 207 -10.50 -6.22 -5.89
C PRO A 207 -11.76 -6.24 -5.03
N GLY A 208 -12.06 -5.13 -4.34
CA GLY A 208 -13.33 -4.97 -3.66
C GLY A 208 -14.49 -4.75 -4.66
N GLU A 209 -15.69 -5.16 -4.30
CA GLU A 209 -16.88 -4.96 -5.13
C GLU A 209 -17.21 -3.47 -5.29
N GLN A 210 -17.28 -2.73 -4.18
CA GLN A 210 -17.54 -1.30 -4.19
C GLN A 210 -16.42 -0.52 -4.87
N THR A 211 -15.17 -0.90 -4.60
CA THR A 211 -14.01 -0.22 -5.20
C THR A 211 -13.93 -0.46 -6.70
N PHE A 212 -14.25 -1.67 -7.18
CA PHE A 212 -14.30 -1.99 -8.60
C PHE A 212 -15.32 -1.14 -9.34
N GLU A 213 -16.57 -1.05 -8.85
CA GLU A 213 -17.61 -0.26 -9.50
C GLU A 213 -17.23 1.23 -9.58
N ILE A 214 -16.64 1.80 -8.52
CA ILE A 214 -16.18 3.19 -8.54
C ILE A 214 -15.04 3.40 -9.54
N ILE A 215 -14.05 2.50 -9.54
CA ILE A 215 -12.87 2.61 -10.38
C ILE A 215 -13.23 2.43 -11.85
N LYS A 216 -14.08 1.43 -12.16
CA LYS A 216 -14.57 1.14 -13.51
C LYS A 216 -15.13 2.38 -14.22
N ASP A 217 -15.87 3.20 -13.49
CA ASP A 217 -16.55 4.36 -14.07
C ASP A 217 -15.66 5.60 -14.19
N LYS A 218 -14.58 5.69 -13.39
CA LYS A 218 -13.89 6.98 -13.15
C LYS A 218 -12.40 6.99 -13.47
N ILE A 219 -11.76 5.82 -13.54
CA ILE A 219 -10.31 5.74 -13.75
C ILE A 219 -9.92 6.15 -15.17
N ASP A 220 -8.86 6.91 -15.32
CA ASP A 220 -8.39 7.29 -16.67
C ASP A 220 -7.51 6.17 -17.27
N GLU A 221 -6.70 5.51 -16.48
CA GLU A 221 -5.80 4.44 -16.92
C GLU A 221 -5.35 3.57 -15.76
N ILE A 222 -5.04 2.29 -16.00
CA ILE A 222 -4.26 1.44 -15.08
C ILE A 222 -3.00 0.95 -15.78
N VAL A 223 -1.87 1.24 -15.14
CA VAL A 223 -0.52 0.88 -15.60
C VAL A 223 0.12 -0.14 -14.67
N LEU A 224 1.09 -0.88 -15.19
CA LEU A 224 1.76 -1.96 -14.46
C LEU A 224 3.25 -1.67 -14.29
N VAL A 225 3.76 -1.99 -13.10
CA VAL A 225 5.19 -1.92 -12.76
C VAL A 225 5.71 -3.27 -12.27
N ASP A 226 6.98 -3.55 -12.52
CA ASP A 226 7.65 -4.72 -11.95
C ASP A 226 8.48 -4.37 -10.71
N ASP A 227 8.99 -5.41 -10.05
CA ASP A 227 9.74 -5.26 -8.81
C ASP A 227 11.06 -4.48 -9.00
N ASP A 228 11.71 -4.60 -10.16
CA ASP A 228 12.94 -3.86 -10.44
C ASP A 228 12.68 -2.36 -10.59
N GLU A 229 11.58 -1.98 -11.24
CA GLU A 229 11.12 -0.60 -11.35
C GLU A 229 10.81 -0.02 -9.97
N ILE A 230 10.11 -0.79 -9.11
CA ILE A 230 9.77 -0.40 -7.73
C ILE A 230 11.03 -0.21 -6.88
N ILE A 231 11.95 -1.18 -6.91
CA ILE A 231 13.22 -1.15 -6.15
C ILE A 231 14.06 0.06 -6.56
N ASN A 232 14.13 0.35 -7.86
CA ASN A 232 14.83 1.54 -8.36
C ASN A 232 14.21 2.85 -7.84
N ALA A 233 12.88 2.96 -7.82
CA ALA A 233 12.19 4.13 -7.28
C ALA A 233 12.44 4.30 -5.77
N MET A 234 12.40 3.20 -5.02
CA MET A 234 12.72 3.22 -3.58
C MET A 234 14.16 3.68 -3.33
N PHE A 235 15.10 3.15 -4.10
CA PHE A 235 16.51 3.57 -4.00
C PHE A 235 16.68 5.06 -4.28
N LEU A 236 16.03 5.59 -5.29
CA LEU A 236 16.04 7.03 -5.62
C LEU A 236 15.42 7.87 -4.49
N LEU A 237 14.32 7.43 -3.87
CA LEU A 237 13.71 8.11 -2.72
C LEU A 237 14.68 8.17 -1.53
N MET A 238 15.36 7.07 -1.20
CA MET A 238 16.36 7.03 -0.15
C MET A 238 17.57 7.94 -0.48
N GLU A 239 18.09 7.86 -1.71
CA GLU A 239 19.29 8.60 -2.10
C GLU A 239 19.02 10.11 -2.23
N ARG A 240 17.89 10.51 -2.85
CA ARG A 240 17.62 11.90 -3.22
C ARG A 240 16.75 12.64 -2.21
N SER A 241 15.71 11.99 -1.68
CA SER A 241 14.75 12.60 -0.77
C SER A 241 14.99 12.24 0.70
N LYS A 242 15.91 11.30 0.98
CA LYS A 242 16.17 10.75 2.32
C LYS A 242 14.92 10.12 2.96
N SER A 243 14.02 9.62 2.12
CA SER A 243 12.74 9.05 2.52
C SER A 243 12.79 7.53 2.42
N VAL A 244 12.29 6.84 3.45
CA VAL A 244 12.10 5.39 3.46
C VAL A 244 10.63 5.11 3.18
N VAL A 245 10.36 4.60 1.99
CA VAL A 245 9.00 4.26 1.52
C VAL A 245 8.97 2.76 1.26
N GLU A 246 7.88 2.09 1.62
CA GLU A 246 7.70 0.67 1.33
C GLU A 246 7.49 0.42 -0.18
N PRO A 247 7.70 -0.82 -0.69
CA PRO A 247 7.57 -1.10 -2.12
C PRO A 247 6.21 -0.69 -2.71
N ALA A 248 5.11 -1.01 -2.04
CA ALA A 248 3.77 -0.62 -2.49
C ALA A 248 3.60 0.90 -2.58
N GLY A 249 4.20 1.65 -1.64
CA GLY A 249 4.19 3.10 -1.62
C GLY A 249 4.99 3.74 -2.75
N ALA A 250 6.01 3.07 -3.26
CA ALA A 250 6.87 3.57 -4.33
C ALA A 250 6.33 3.30 -5.74
N ALA A 251 5.28 2.48 -5.91
CA ALA A 251 4.81 2.00 -7.22
C ALA A 251 4.46 3.13 -8.20
N GLY A 252 3.78 4.19 -7.73
CA GLY A 252 3.45 5.34 -8.57
C GLY A 252 4.68 6.06 -9.11
N LEU A 253 5.68 6.28 -8.26
CA LEU A 253 6.95 6.88 -8.67
C LEU A 253 7.76 5.94 -9.57
N ALA A 254 7.67 4.62 -9.35
CA ALA A 254 8.34 3.61 -10.18
C ALA A 254 7.94 3.73 -11.65
N TYR A 255 6.66 3.85 -11.94
CA TYR A 255 6.17 4.05 -13.30
C TYR A 255 6.68 5.37 -13.90
N LEU A 256 6.61 6.47 -13.14
CA LEU A 256 7.08 7.78 -13.61
C LEU A 256 8.57 7.79 -13.96
N VAL A 257 9.39 7.13 -13.16
CA VAL A 257 10.84 7.07 -13.38
C VAL A 257 11.20 6.16 -14.55
N SER A 258 10.55 5.01 -14.68
CA SER A 258 10.88 4.02 -15.71
C SER A 258 10.33 4.40 -17.08
N LYS A 259 9.10 4.90 -17.19
CA LYS A 259 8.41 5.16 -18.46
C LYS A 259 8.46 6.62 -18.91
N LYS A 260 8.62 7.57 -17.97
CA LYS A 260 8.64 9.03 -18.24
C LYS A 260 7.45 9.51 -19.08
N PRO A 261 6.20 9.13 -18.72
CA PRO A 261 5.05 9.26 -19.61
C PRO A 261 4.59 10.69 -19.82
N SER A 262 4.94 11.63 -18.92
CA SER A 262 4.28 12.94 -18.81
C SER A 262 5.26 14.10 -18.79
N PRO A 263 6.13 14.27 -19.81
CA PRO A 263 7.08 15.38 -19.84
C PRO A 263 6.34 16.73 -19.85
N GLY A 264 6.85 17.67 -19.05
CA GLY A 264 6.28 19.02 -18.94
C GLY A 264 5.07 19.17 -18.01
N LYS A 265 4.47 18.05 -17.54
CA LYS A 265 3.30 18.07 -16.66
C LYS A 265 3.66 18.12 -15.18
N LYS A 266 2.71 18.59 -14.37
CA LYS A 266 2.73 18.53 -12.90
C LYS A 266 2.07 17.24 -12.45
N VAL A 267 2.85 16.34 -11.85
CA VAL A 267 2.40 14.99 -11.51
C VAL A 267 2.59 14.69 -10.02
N VAL A 268 1.66 13.95 -9.44
CA VAL A 268 1.66 13.60 -8.02
C VAL A 268 1.58 12.08 -7.84
N PRO A 269 2.71 11.39 -7.62
CA PRO A 269 2.66 10.02 -7.11
C PRO A 269 2.35 10.00 -5.61
N ILE A 270 1.45 9.10 -5.19
CA ILE A 270 1.13 8.89 -3.79
C ILE A 270 2.14 7.91 -3.19
N LEU A 271 2.92 8.37 -2.20
CA LEU A 271 3.82 7.55 -1.40
C LEU A 271 3.03 6.99 -0.20
N CYS A 272 2.29 5.91 -0.43
CA CYS A 272 1.15 5.51 0.40
C CYS A 272 1.53 4.85 1.75
N GLY A 273 2.79 4.39 1.93
CA GLY A 273 3.26 3.77 3.17
C GLY A 273 4.77 3.62 3.24
N GLY A 274 5.28 3.42 4.46
CA GLY A 274 6.70 3.26 4.77
C GLY A 274 7.02 2.11 5.74
N ASN A 275 6.05 1.25 6.08
CA ASN A 275 6.21 0.16 7.04
C ASN A 275 6.94 -1.05 6.42
N ILE A 276 8.19 -0.85 6.07
CA ILE A 276 9.05 -1.87 5.48
C ILE A 276 9.84 -2.63 6.56
N ASP A 277 10.05 -3.93 6.34
CA ASP A 277 10.97 -4.72 7.13
C ASP A 277 12.43 -4.32 6.84
N MET A 278 13.25 -4.16 7.91
CA MET A 278 14.64 -3.69 7.79
C MET A 278 15.53 -4.67 7.03
N TYR A 279 15.26 -5.98 7.09
CA TYR A 279 15.99 -6.97 6.31
C TYR A 279 15.71 -6.80 4.80
N LEU A 280 14.43 -6.64 4.43
CA LEU A 280 14.03 -6.36 3.05
C LEU A 280 14.62 -5.03 2.57
N LEU A 281 14.62 -4.00 3.41
CA LEU A 281 15.23 -2.71 3.08
C LEU A 281 16.72 -2.86 2.77
N GLY A 282 17.45 -3.63 3.58
CA GLY A 282 18.86 -3.93 3.34
C GLY A 282 19.11 -4.63 1.99
N GLN A 283 18.25 -5.58 1.62
CA GLN A 283 18.32 -6.25 0.31
C GLN A 283 18.05 -5.29 -0.85
N ILE A 284 17.07 -4.39 -0.72
CA ILE A 284 16.73 -3.37 -1.72
C ILE A 284 17.91 -2.40 -1.93
N VAL A 285 18.54 -1.95 -0.84
CA VAL A 285 19.73 -1.08 -0.92
C VAL A 285 20.87 -1.80 -1.66
N ALA A 286 21.14 -3.05 -1.29
CA ALA A 286 22.20 -3.84 -1.95
C ALA A 286 21.92 -4.04 -3.43
N LYS A 287 20.66 -4.36 -3.81
CA LYS A 287 20.26 -4.52 -5.21
C LYS A 287 20.35 -3.20 -5.98
N GLY A 288 19.89 -2.09 -5.40
CA GLY A 288 19.99 -0.76 -6.00
C GLY A 288 21.45 -0.35 -6.28
N LEU A 289 22.36 -0.58 -5.33
CA LEU A 289 23.78 -0.32 -5.52
C LEU A 289 24.38 -1.18 -6.63
N ALA A 290 24.00 -2.46 -6.70
CA ALA A 290 24.47 -3.35 -7.77
C ALA A 290 23.95 -2.93 -9.15
N THR A 291 22.67 -2.59 -9.27
CA THR A 291 22.06 -2.12 -10.53
C THR A 291 22.71 -0.83 -11.04
N MET A 292 23.15 0.04 -10.13
CA MET A 292 23.87 1.28 -10.49
C MET A 292 25.38 1.08 -10.73
N GLY A 293 25.87 -0.16 -10.71
CA GLY A 293 27.31 -0.45 -10.87
C GLY A 293 28.19 0.03 -9.71
N ARG A 294 27.59 0.39 -8.56
CA ARG A 294 28.31 0.89 -7.37
C ARG A 294 28.70 -0.23 -6.39
N MET A 295 28.19 -1.44 -6.60
CA MET A 295 28.51 -2.64 -5.84
C MET A 295 28.59 -3.83 -6.79
N VAL A 296 29.58 -4.68 -6.59
CA VAL A 296 29.75 -5.94 -7.32
C VAL A 296 29.85 -7.07 -6.30
N LYS A 297 29.12 -8.15 -6.53
CA LYS A 297 29.23 -9.38 -5.75
C LYS A 297 30.02 -10.40 -6.55
N ILE A 298 31.18 -10.78 -6.04
CA ILE A 298 32.08 -11.74 -6.66
C ILE A 298 31.99 -13.07 -5.88
N PHE A 299 31.71 -14.15 -6.60
CA PHE A 299 31.79 -15.51 -6.05
C PHE A 299 33.05 -16.15 -6.59
N ILE A 300 33.95 -16.58 -5.68
CA ILE A 300 35.20 -17.24 -6.01
C ILE A 300 35.14 -18.66 -5.43
N LEU A 301 35.25 -19.66 -6.29
CA LEU A 301 35.42 -21.04 -5.87
C LEU A 301 36.92 -21.33 -5.71
N LEU A 302 37.32 -21.56 -4.50
CA LEU A 302 38.72 -21.81 -4.14
C LEU A 302 38.88 -23.28 -3.64
N LYS A 303 40.08 -23.83 -3.83
CA LYS A 303 40.47 -25.06 -3.13
C LYS A 303 40.61 -24.73 -1.66
N ASP A 304 40.18 -25.65 -0.79
CA ASP A 304 40.34 -25.52 0.65
C ASP A 304 41.81 -25.79 1.08
N LYS A 305 42.65 -24.80 0.83
CA LYS A 305 44.08 -24.81 1.23
C LYS A 305 44.54 -23.41 1.67
N PRO A 306 45.47 -23.31 2.64
CA PRO A 306 46.04 -22.02 3.00
C PRO A 306 46.65 -21.28 1.80
N GLY A 307 46.33 -20.00 1.66
CA GLY A 307 46.89 -19.16 0.59
C GLY A 307 46.14 -19.20 -0.74
N ALA A 308 45.06 -19.99 -0.90
CA ALA A 308 44.31 -20.14 -2.14
C ALA A 308 43.76 -18.80 -2.72
N LEU A 309 43.59 -17.78 -1.90
CA LEU A 309 43.17 -16.43 -2.34
C LEU A 309 44.30 -15.61 -2.96
N LYS A 310 45.57 -16.03 -2.80
CA LYS A 310 46.74 -15.33 -3.39
C LYS A 310 47.11 -15.81 -4.79
N GLU A 311 46.65 -17.01 -5.16
CA GLU A 311 46.79 -17.56 -6.51
C GLU A 311 45.68 -17.01 -7.44
#